data_93fc991b8f236114cfdaedc8a056c8d6
#
_entry.id   93fc991b8f236114cfdaedc8a056c8d6
#
_cell.length_a   1.000
_cell.length_b   1.000
_cell.length_c   1.000
_cell.angle_alpha   90.00
_cell.angle_beta   90.00
_cell.angle_gamma   90.00
#
_symmetry.space_group_name_H-M   'P 1'
#
loop_
_entity.id
_entity.type
_entity.pdbx_description
1 polymer ?
#
loop_
_entity_poly.entity_id
_entity_poly.type
_entity_poly.pdbx_seq_one_letter_code
_entity_poly.pdbx_strand_id
1 'polypeptide(L)'
;MPKTFSKKIKYRFLDFLGSLLLVFSVLTFRALPPKLLVSVARVCVTLGFYLIKKYRQRVLSNLSFAFGEEKDVKEMTRLAKEVFFNFTLTPLETIYAFGVPFGKLVREIKITGQEYLDASLAKGNGVIALGSHLGSFTLLGKRLAVEGYPFNVIFNEGDFQKLTERLRNYETKVVQSVFPPKPAMASVKKSINCLRRNEILYLIADEQQILGGLPVPFFGKTAYTAPDRRSSLSRRALPFCPCSS
;
A
#
# COMPACT_ATOMS: atom_id res chain seq x y z
N MET A 1 31.36 0.77 -11.96
CA MET A 1 31.62 1.46 -13.24
C MET A 1 30.81 2.74 -13.29
N PRO A 2 31.41 3.90 -13.59
CA PRO A 2 30.67 5.15 -13.67
C PRO A 2 29.71 5.08 -14.86
N LYS A 3 28.42 5.30 -14.59
CA LYS A 3 27.40 5.43 -15.66
C LYS A 3 27.82 6.58 -16.56
N THR A 4 28.01 6.32 -17.84
CA THR A 4 28.39 7.31 -18.86
C THR A 4 27.49 8.54 -18.78
N PHE A 5 28.02 9.73 -19.00
CA PHE A 5 27.35 11.05 -18.94
C PHE A 5 25.99 11.07 -19.69
N SER A 6 25.93 10.41 -20.85
CA SER A 6 24.70 10.22 -21.64
C SER A 6 23.59 9.48 -20.89
N LYS A 7 23.91 8.44 -20.08
CA LYS A 7 22.90 7.74 -19.28
C LYS A 7 22.33 8.63 -18.16
N LYS A 8 23.16 9.49 -17.55
CA LYS A 8 22.69 10.44 -16.52
C LYS A 8 21.70 11.46 -17.09
N ILE A 9 21.96 11.98 -18.30
CA ILE A 9 21.06 12.93 -18.97
C ILE A 9 19.74 12.26 -19.31
N LYS A 10 19.78 11.04 -19.87
CA LYS A 10 18.57 10.26 -20.17
C LYS A 10 17.71 10.01 -18.93
N TYR A 11 18.32 9.61 -17.81
CA TYR A 11 17.58 9.40 -16.56
C TYR A 11 17.01 10.71 -16.00
N ARG A 12 17.74 11.82 -16.05
CA ARG A 12 17.22 13.13 -15.63
C ARG A 12 16.05 13.59 -16.47
N PHE A 13 16.10 13.35 -17.79
CA PHE A 13 14.99 13.68 -18.69
C PHE A 13 13.76 12.80 -18.41
N LEU A 14 13.96 11.49 -18.22
CA LEU A 14 12.87 10.57 -17.84
C LEU A 14 12.26 10.91 -16.47
N ASP A 15 13.10 11.29 -15.50
CA ASP A 15 12.65 11.76 -14.18
C ASP A 15 11.84 13.06 -14.30
N PHE A 16 12.25 13.99 -15.18
CA PHE A 16 11.53 15.24 -15.44
C PHE A 16 10.18 14.96 -16.10
N LEU A 17 10.17 14.15 -17.16
CA LEU A 17 8.95 13.78 -17.87
C LEU A 17 7.97 13.03 -16.95
N GLY A 18 8.47 12.07 -16.18
CA GLY A 18 7.67 11.35 -15.16
C GLY A 18 7.08 12.29 -14.12
N SER A 19 7.81 13.31 -13.71
CA SER A 19 7.34 14.34 -12.78
C SER A 19 6.26 15.23 -13.39
N LEU A 20 6.43 15.61 -14.65
CA LEU A 20 5.44 16.41 -15.37
C LEU A 20 4.13 15.62 -15.53
N LEU A 21 4.24 14.35 -15.93
CA LEU A 21 3.12 13.44 -16.04
C LEU A 21 2.39 13.23 -14.68
N LEU A 22 3.16 13.12 -13.59
CA LEU A 22 2.57 13.00 -12.26
C LEU A 22 1.81 14.26 -11.86
N VAL A 23 2.44 15.45 -12.01
CA VAL A 23 1.77 16.73 -11.69
C VAL A 23 0.51 16.90 -12.52
N PHE A 24 0.60 16.61 -13.82
CA PHE A 24 -0.56 16.64 -14.72
C PHE A 24 -1.64 15.65 -14.26
N SER A 25 -1.25 14.42 -13.91
CA SER A 25 -2.19 13.41 -13.38
C SER A 25 -2.86 13.88 -12.08
N VAL A 26 -2.09 14.39 -11.11
CA VAL A 26 -2.64 14.92 -9.84
C VAL A 26 -3.62 16.05 -10.10
N LEU A 27 -3.29 17.02 -10.96
CA LEU A 27 -4.17 18.12 -11.31
C LEU A 27 -5.44 17.65 -12.03
N THR A 28 -5.28 16.73 -12.97
CA THR A 28 -6.40 16.13 -13.71
C THR A 28 -7.32 15.34 -12.77
N PHE A 29 -6.76 14.49 -11.92
CA PHE A 29 -7.54 13.69 -10.97
C PHE A 29 -8.20 14.52 -9.86
N ARG A 30 -7.64 15.69 -9.54
CA ARG A 30 -8.30 16.66 -8.64
C ARG A 30 -9.62 17.18 -9.20
N ALA A 31 -9.70 17.33 -10.52
CA ALA A 31 -10.90 17.81 -11.22
C ALA A 31 -11.87 16.68 -11.59
N LEU A 32 -11.41 15.43 -11.68
CA LEU A 32 -12.21 14.30 -12.15
C LEU A 32 -13.04 13.67 -11.03
N PRO A 33 -14.28 13.23 -11.34
CA PRO A 33 -15.08 12.46 -10.39
C PRO A 33 -14.50 11.04 -10.21
N PRO A 34 -14.65 10.42 -9.01
CA PRO A 34 -14.18 9.05 -8.73
C PRO A 34 -14.68 8.00 -9.73
N LYS A 35 -15.89 8.16 -10.25
CA LYS A 35 -16.46 7.27 -11.29
C LYS A 35 -15.60 7.17 -12.54
N LEU A 36 -14.91 8.26 -12.91
CA LEU A 36 -14.05 8.27 -14.09
C LEU A 36 -12.73 7.51 -13.83
N LEU A 37 -12.21 7.52 -12.59
CA LEU A 37 -11.07 6.69 -12.18
C LEU A 37 -11.37 5.21 -12.40
N VAL A 38 -12.55 4.78 -11.99
CA VAL A 38 -13.03 3.40 -12.20
C VAL A 38 -13.10 3.07 -13.69
N SER A 39 -13.58 4.00 -14.52
CA SER A 39 -13.66 3.79 -15.97
C SER A 39 -12.27 3.67 -16.61
N VAL A 40 -11.35 4.55 -16.22
CA VAL A 40 -9.93 4.48 -16.65
C VAL A 40 -9.31 3.16 -16.23
N ALA A 41 -9.50 2.74 -14.97
CA ALA A 41 -9.03 1.45 -14.47
C ALA A 41 -9.56 0.29 -15.32
N ARG A 42 -10.84 0.27 -15.66
CA ARG A 42 -11.44 -0.77 -16.51
C ARG A 42 -10.79 -0.87 -17.89
N VAL A 43 -10.52 0.26 -18.53
CA VAL A 43 -9.82 0.29 -19.83
C VAL A 43 -8.40 -0.25 -19.66
N CYS A 44 -7.65 0.23 -18.67
CA CYS A 44 -6.29 -0.24 -18.40
C CYS A 44 -6.25 -1.74 -18.08
N VAL A 45 -7.22 -2.26 -17.32
CA VAL A 45 -7.35 -3.70 -17.02
C VAL A 45 -7.54 -4.51 -18.29
N THR A 46 -8.47 -4.09 -19.14
CA THR A 46 -8.75 -4.83 -20.39
C THR A 46 -7.50 -4.91 -21.26
N LEU A 47 -6.81 -3.79 -21.44
CA LEU A 47 -5.58 -3.76 -22.22
C LEU A 47 -4.46 -4.54 -21.51
N GLY A 48 -4.23 -4.30 -20.23
CA GLY A 48 -3.16 -4.93 -19.46
C GLY A 48 -3.31 -6.43 -19.35
N PHE A 49 -4.52 -6.94 -19.15
CA PHE A 49 -4.80 -8.37 -19.06
C PHE A 49 -4.39 -9.13 -20.33
N TYR A 50 -4.62 -8.55 -21.50
CA TYR A 50 -4.28 -9.21 -22.77
C TYR A 50 -2.82 -8.96 -23.18
N LEU A 51 -2.28 -7.78 -22.92
CA LEU A 51 -0.93 -7.40 -23.35
C LEU A 51 0.17 -7.94 -22.41
N ILE A 52 -0.09 -8.01 -21.09
CA ILE A 52 0.95 -8.34 -20.09
C ILE A 52 0.85 -9.82 -19.70
N LYS A 53 1.20 -10.71 -20.63
CA LYS A 53 1.12 -12.18 -20.46
C LYS A 53 1.78 -12.68 -19.17
N LYS A 54 2.95 -12.16 -18.82
CA LYS A 54 3.71 -12.58 -17.62
C LYS A 54 2.92 -12.36 -16.32
N TYR A 55 2.29 -11.20 -16.15
CA TYR A 55 1.48 -10.93 -14.98
C TYR A 55 0.20 -11.75 -14.96
N ARG A 56 -0.48 -11.89 -16.11
CA ARG A 56 -1.65 -12.76 -16.23
C ARG A 56 -1.36 -14.19 -15.81
N GLN A 57 -0.27 -14.78 -16.30
CA GLN A 57 0.13 -16.13 -15.92
C GLN A 57 0.41 -16.26 -14.42
N ARG A 58 1.07 -15.28 -13.83
CA ARG A 58 1.32 -15.26 -12.37
C ARG A 58 0.02 -15.20 -11.57
N VAL A 59 -0.92 -14.32 -11.95
CA VAL A 59 -2.21 -14.23 -11.27
C VAL A 59 -2.99 -15.54 -11.40
N LEU A 60 -3.08 -16.10 -12.59
CA LEU A 60 -3.77 -17.39 -12.81
C LEU A 60 -3.10 -18.52 -12.03
N SER A 61 -1.76 -18.58 -11.97
CA SER A 61 -1.03 -19.57 -11.17
C SER A 61 -1.32 -19.41 -9.67
N ASN A 62 -1.37 -18.19 -9.14
CA ASN A 62 -1.71 -17.93 -7.74
C ASN A 62 -3.16 -18.31 -7.42
N LEU A 63 -4.10 -18.01 -8.32
CA LEU A 63 -5.49 -18.41 -8.17
C LEU A 63 -5.65 -19.93 -8.21
N SER A 64 -4.96 -20.61 -9.14
CA SER A 64 -4.93 -22.07 -9.19
C SER A 64 -4.30 -22.70 -7.96
N PHE A 65 -3.28 -22.04 -7.38
CA PHE A 65 -2.71 -22.46 -6.10
C PHE A 65 -3.72 -22.36 -4.95
N ALA A 66 -4.50 -21.27 -4.90
CA ALA A 66 -5.44 -21.01 -3.81
C ALA A 66 -6.72 -21.88 -3.92
N PHE A 67 -7.30 -21.95 -5.12
CA PHE A 67 -8.61 -22.57 -5.34
C PHE A 67 -8.54 -23.97 -5.95
N GLY A 68 -7.40 -24.37 -6.52
CA GLY A 68 -7.21 -25.69 -7.11
C GLY A 68 -8.26 -26.03 -8.17
N GLU A 69 -8.98 -27.11 -7.93
CA GLU A 69 -10.05 -27.61 -8.81
C GLU A 69 -11.45 -27.10 -8.40
N GLU A 70 -11.56 -26.29 -7.34
CA GLU A 70 -12.84 -25.75 -6.85
C GLU A 70 -13.51 -24.80 -7.85
N LYS A 71 -12.72 -24.21 -8.76
CA LYS A 71 -13.19 -23.21 -9.73
C LYS A 71 -12.81 -23.59 -11.15
N ASP A 72 -13.77 -23.40 -12.05
CA ASP A 72 -13.53 -23.64 -13.47
C ASP A 72 -12.64 -22.55 -14.11
N VAL A 73 -12.17 -22.79 -15.34
CA VAL A 73 -11.30 -21.88 -16.09
C VAL A 73 -11.96 -20.52 -16.35
N LYS A 74 -13.27 -20.48 -16.53
CA LYS A 74 -14.04 -19.26 -16.82
C LYS A 74 -14.10 -18.39 -15.55
N GLU A 75 -14.37 -19.01 -14.40
CA GLU A 75 -14.41 -18.33 -13.12
C GLU A 75 -13.02 -17.84 -12.70
N MET A 76 -11.98 -18.67 -12.89
CA MET A 76 -10.58 -18.26 -12.67
C MET A 76 -10.18 -17.06 -13.53
N THR A 77 -10.60 -17.05 -14.80
CA THR A 77 -10.33 -15.93 -15.71
C THR A 77 -11.06 -14.66 -15.26
N ARG A 78 -12.30 -14.78 -14.77
CA ARG A 78 -13.05 -13.66 -14.20
C ARG A 78 -12.36 -13.08 -12.98
N LEU A 79 -11.97 -13.93 -12.03
CA LEU A 79 -11.24 -13.53 -10.84
C LEU A 79 -9.89 -12.89 -11.19
N ALA A 80 -9.17 -13.44 -12.17
CA ALA A 80 -7.92 -12.84 -12.62
C ALA A 80 -8.11 -11.41 -13.16
N LYS A 81 -9.20 -11.14 -13.88
CA LYS A 81 -9.53 -9.78 -14.32
C LYS A 81 -9.86 -8.85 -13.15
N GLU A 82 -10.55 -9.36 -12.13
CA GLU A 82 -10.83 -8.59 -10.90
C GLU A 82 -9.55 -8.26 -10.13
N VAL A 83 -8.60 -9.19 -10.02
CA VAL A 83 -7.27 -8.93 -9.44
C VAL A 83 -6.54 -7.85 -10.22
N PHE A 84 -6.53 -7.92 -11.57
CA PHE A 84 -5.94 -6.86 -12.40
C PHE A 84 -6.63 -5.52 -12.21
N PHE A 85 -7.96 -5.51 -12.05
CA PHE A 85 -8.73 -4.31 -11.81
C PHE A 85 -8.31 -3.64 -10.49
N ASN A 86 -8.32 -4.38 -9.38
CA ASN A 86 -7.94 -3.87 -8.07
C ASN A 86 -6.48 -3.40 -8.05
N PHE A 87 -5.57 -4.16 -8.65
CA PHE A 87 -4.17 -3.79 -8.77
C PHE A 87 -3.94 -2.52 -9.60
N THR A 88 -4.76 -2.27 -10.61
CA THR A 88 -4.71 -1.05 -11.43
C THR A 88 -5.37 0.13 -10.72
N LEU A 89 -6.43 -0.13 -9.95
CA LEU A 89 -7.17 0.91 -9.22
C LEU A 89 -6.33 1.54 -8.09
N THR A 90 -5.57 0.73 -7.35
CA THR A 90 -4.76 1.19 -6.20
C THR A 90 -3.81 2.35 -6.51
N PRO A 91 -2.96 2.34 -7.57
CA PRO A 91 -2.13 3.50 -7.91
C PRO A 91 -2.96 4.71 -8.35
N LEU A 92 -4.11 4.51 -9.01
CA LEU A 92 -5.00 5.62 -9.38
C LEU A 92 -5.64 6.25 -8.15
N GLU A 93 -6.08 5.45 -7.19
CA GLU A 93 -6.57 5.92 -5.89
C GLU A 93 -5.48 6.62 -5.09
N THR A 94 -4.24 6.16 -5.17
CA THR A 94 -3.10 6.83 -4.57
C THR A 94 -2.93 8.24 -5.17
N ILE A 95 -2.91 8.38 -6.50
CA ILE A 95 -2.85 9.69 -7.18
C ILE A 95 -4.05 10.56 -6.79
N TYR A 96 -5.25 9.98 -6.74
CA TYR A 96 -6.46 10.66 -6.30
C TYR A 96 -6.32 11.16 -4.86
N ALA A 97 -5.81 10.31 -3.95
CA ALA A 97 -5.57 10.68 -2.55
C ALA A 97 -4.69 11.93 -2.43
N PHE A 98 -3.68 12.08 -3.27
CA PHE A 98 -2.81 13.27 -3.29
C PHE A 98 -3.54 14.54 -3.77
N GLY A 99 -4.47 14.41 -4.71
CA GLY A 99 -5.16 15.54 -5.32
C GLY A 99 -6.44 15.98 -4.59
N VAL A 100 -7.10 15.10 -3.85
CA VAL A 100 -8.44 15.38 -3.31
C VAL A 100 -8.40 16.28 -2.06
N PRO A 101 -9.28 17.31 -1.98
CA PRO A 101 -9.42 18.13 -0.78
C PRO A 101 -9.96 17.32 0.42
N PHE A 102 -9.50 17.64 1.64
CA PHE A 102 -9.85 16.91 2.86
C PHE A 102 -11.36 16.79 3.08
N GLY A 103 -12.11 17.88 2.90
CA GLY A 103 -13.57 17.85 3.08
C GLY A 103 -14.31 16.93 2.10
N LYS A 104 -13.76 16.71 0.89
CA LYS A 104 -14.28 15.74 -0.07
C LYS A 104 -13.96 14.32 0.36
N LEU A 105 -12.74 14.09 0.84
CA LEU A 105 -12.28 12.78 1.33
C LEU A 105 -13.17 12.27 2.47
N VAL A 106 -13.47 13.14 3.45
CA VAL A 106 -14.33 12.82 4.60
C VAL A 106 -15.75 12.42 4.16
N ARG A 107 -16.29 13.11 3.15
CA ARG A 107 -17.63 12.81 2.63
C ARG A 107 -17.71 11.50 1.84
N GLU A 108 -16.66 11.18 1.09
CA GLU A 108 -16.67 10.05 0.17
C GLU A 108 -16.17 8.75 0.81
N ILE A 109 -15.28 8.83 1.80
CA ILE A 109 -14.67 7.67 2.45
C ILE A 109 -15.12 7.62 3.91
N LYS A 110 -15.95 6.63 4.23
CA LYS A 110 -16.38 6.35 5.59
C LYS A 110 -15.38 5.45 6.29
N ILE A 111 -15.15 5.70 7.59
CA ILE A 111 -14.41 4.80 8.46
C ILE A 111 -15.43 3.94 9.20
N THR A 112 -15.22 2.63 9.19
CA THR A 112 -15.99 1.68 10.00
C THR A 112 -15.05 1.06 11.04
N GLY A 113 -15.52 0.90 12.28
CA GLY A 113 -14.71 0.34 13.36
C GLY A 113 -13.73 1.34 13.99
N GLN A 114 -13.95 2.64 13.81
CA GLN A 114 -13.14 3.71 14.40
C GLN A 114 -13.08 3.59 15.93
N GLU A 115 -14.16 3.17 16.56
CA GLU A 115 -14.30 2.94 17.99
C GLU A 115 -13.27 1.94 18.55
N TYR A 116 -12.88 0.93 17.77
CA TYR A 116 -11.84 -0.04 18.19
C TYR A 116 -10.45 0.60 18.17
N LEU A 117 -10.22 1.49 17.21
CA LEU A 117 -8.96 2.22 17.12
C LEU A 117 -8.84 3.20 18.28
N ASP A 118 -9.91 3.95 18.57
CA ASP A 118 -9.98 4.89 19.69
C ASP A 118 -9.76 4.18 21.02
N ALA A 119 -10.45 3.06 21.26
CA ALA A 119 -10.29 2.24 22.47
C ALA A 119 -8.87 1.68 22.59
N SER A 120 -8.20 1.39 21.48
CA SER A 120 -6.82 0.89 21.48
C SER A 120 -5.82 2.00 21.80
N LEU A 121 -5.98 3.19 21.22
CA LEU A 121 -5.16 4.35 21.49
C LEU A 121 -5.35 4.89 22.92
N ALA A 122 -6.56 4.79 23.47
CA ALA A 122 -6.86 5.20 24.85
C ALA A 122 -6.03 4.43 25.90
N LYS A 123 -5.46 3.27 25.55
CA LYS A 123 -4.54 2.51 26.42
C LYS A 123 -3.15 3.13 26.55
N GLY A 124 -2.80 4.13 25.73
CA GLY A 124 -1.54 4.89 25.80
C GLY A 124 -0.28 4.14 25.36
N ASN A 125 -0.41 2.97 24.72
CA ASN A 125 0.72 2.11 24.33
C ASN A 125 1.06 2.16 22.83
N GLY A 126 0.34 2.98 22.05
CA GLY A 126 0.36 2.93 20.59
C GLY A 126 -0.38 1.73 20.03
N VAL A 127 -0.57 1.72 18.72
CA VAL A 127 -1.32 0.67 18.03
C VAL A 127 -0.50 0.12 16.89
N ILE A 128 -0.38 -1.21 16.80
CA ILE A 128 0.07 -1.90 15.59
C ILE A 128 -1.18 -2.24 14.78
N ALA A 129 -1.36 -1.55 13.66
CA ALA A 129 -2.41 -1.83 12.70
C ALA A 129 -1.85 -2.76 11.62
N LEU A 130 -2.39 -3.97 11.53
CA LEU A 130 -2.00 -4.94 10.53
C LEU A 130 -2.93 -4.82 9.33
N GLY A 131 -2.37 -4.55 8.18
CA GLY A 131 -3.08 -4.46 6.91
C GLY A 131 -2.53 -5.40 5.84
N SER A 132 -3.15 -5.32 4.69
CA SER A 132 -2.79 -6.10 3.50
C SER A 132 -2.73 -5.19 2.26
N HIS A 133 -2.21 -5.73 1.13
CA HIS A 133 -2.28 -5.06 -0.19
C HIS A 133 -3.71 -5.15 -0.79
N LEU A 134 -4.73 -5.05 0.06
CA LEU A 134 -6.13 -5.00 -0.35
C LEU A 134 -6.61 -3.56 -0.27
N GLY A 135 -7.03 -3.00 -1.41
CA GLY A 135 -7.41 -1.60 -1.51
C GLY A 135 -6.22 -0.63 -1.41
N SER A 136 -6.50 0.63 -1.09
CA SER A 136 -5.49 1.70 -1.05
C SER A 136 -5.12 2.10 0.37
N PHE A 137 -4.01 1.59 0.87
CA PHE A 137 -3.46 2.00 2.17
C PHE A 137 -3.09 3.50 2.22
N THR A 138 -2.81 4.12 1.06
CA THR A 138 -2.57 5.57 0.96
C THR A 138 -3.85 6.37 1.24
N LEU A 139 -4.99 5.94 0.69
CA LEU A 139 -6.29 6.55 1.02
C LEU A 139 -6.65 6.34 2.48
N LEU A 140 -6.43 5.13 3.02
CA LEU A 140 -6.64 4.82 4.43
C LEU A 140 -5.82 5.74 5.33
N GLY A 141 -4.51 5.83 5.09
CA GLY A 141 -3.62 6.69 5.87
C GLY A 141 -4.03 8.15 5.81
N LYS A 142 -4.39 8.65 4.62
CA LYS A 142 -4.89 10.02 4.46
C LYS A 142 -6.20 10.24 5.18
N ARG A 143 -7.12 9.29 5.10
CA ARG A 143 -8.43 9.41 5.76
C ARG A 143 -8.29 9.44 7.29
N LEU A 144 -7.44 8.58 7.85
CA LEU A 144 -7.14 8.57 9.28
C LEU A 144 -6.43 9.85 9.73
N ALA A 145 -5.46 10.33 8.94
CA ALA A 145 -4.74 11.56 9.27
C ALA A 145 -5.64 12.81 9.25
N VAL A 146 -6.65 12.87 8.41
CA VAL A 146 -7.65 13.96 8.40
C VAL A 146 -8.48 13.97 9.68
N GLU A 147 -8.74 12.80 10.29
CA GLU A 147 -9.36 12.68 11.63
C GLU A 147 -8.40 12.97 12.79
N GLY A 148 -7.13 13.29 12.49
CA GLY A 148 -6.12 13.60 13.50
C GLY A 148 -5.36 12.39 14.04
N TYR A 149 -5.54 11.21 13.48
CA TYR A 149 -4.78 10.03 13.91
C TYR A 149 -3.31 10.11 13.47
N PRO A 150 -2.37 9.88 14.38
CA PRO A 150 -0.94 9.85 14.08
C PRO A 150 -0.57 8.53 13.35
N PHE A 151 -0.65 8.54 12.03
CA PHE A 151 -0.46 7.36 11.18
C PHE A 151 0.96 7.27 10.64
N ASN A 152 1.61 6.12 10.84
CA ASN A 152 2.95 5.83 10.36
C ASN A 152 2.96 4.49 9.62
N VAL A 153 3.69 4.41 8.50
CA VAL A 153 3.76 3.18 7.68
C VAL A 153 5.20 2.79 7.40
N ILE A 154 5.47 1.47 7.43
CA ILE A 154 6.73 0.92 6.92
C ILE A 154 6.52 0.59 5.45
N PHE A 155 7.19 1.32 4.57
CA PHE A 155 7.06 1.17 3.14
C PHE A 155 8.41 1.20 2.43
N ASN A 156 8.59 0.31 1.46
CA ASN A 156 9.78 0.29 0.62
C ASN A 156 9.55 1.16 -0.61
N GLU A 157 10.13 2.35 -0.60
CA GLU A 157 10.00 3.31 -1.71
C GLU A 157 10.69 2.85 -3.00
N GLY A 158 11.62 1.88 -2.90
CA GLY A 158 12.32 1.29 -4.04
C GLY A 158 12.94 2.32 -4.98
N ASP A 159 12.77 2.11 -6.28
CA ASP A 159 13.25 3.02 -7.34
C ASP A 159 12.41 4.29 -7.48
N PHE A 160 11.28 4.39 -6.77
CA PHE A 160 10.37 5.53 -6.80
C PHE A 160 10.65 6.58 -5.71
N GLN A 161 11.79 6.50 -5.01
CA GLN A 161 12.13 7.39 -3.91
C GLN A 161 11.96 8.87 -4.26
N LYS A 162 12.45 9.32 -5.43
CA LYS A 162 12.32 10.72 -5.86
C LYS A 162 10.87 11.12 -6.12
N LEU A 163 10.07 10.20 -6.65
CA LEU A 163 8.65 10.39 -6.87
C LEU A 163 7.92 10.53 -5.53
N THR A 164 8.22 9.66 -4.60
CA THR A 164 7.64 9.64 -3.26
C THR A 164 8.06 10.87 -2.45
N GLU A 165 9.31 11.35 -2.58
CA GLU A 165 9.76 12.61 -1.98
C GLU A 165 9.00 13.83 -2.51
N ARG A 166 8.74 13.88 -3.81
CA ARG A 166 7.93 14.96 -4.40
C ARG A 166 6.48 14.88 -3.97
N LEU A 167 5.89 13.69 -3.92
CA LEU A 167 4.55 13.48 -3.40
C LEU A 167 4.46 13.88 -1.92
N ARG A 168 5.46 13.56 -1.11
CA ARG A 168 5.56 13.98 0.30
C ARG A 168 5.51 15.49 0.48
N ASN A 169 6.14 16.27 -0.41
CA ASN A 169 6.08 17.74 -0.35
C ASN A 169 4.68 18.30 -0.57
N TYR A 170 3.79 17.55 -1.26
CA TYR A 170 2.37 17.88 -1.36
C TYR A 170 1.56 17.42 -0.13
N GLU A 171 2.11 16.51 0.69
CA GLU A 171 1.38 15.80 1.76
C GLU A 171 1.94 15.96 3.17
N THR A 172 2.83 16.90 3.42
CA THR A 172 3.48 17.08 4.75
C THR A 172 2.52 17.16 5.95
N LYS A 173 1.21 17.16 5.72
CA LYS A 173 0.18 17.19 6.77
C LYS A 173 -0.55 15.87 6.99
N VAL A 174 -0.33 14.81 6.19
CA VAL A 174 -1.29 13.69 6.12
C VAL A 174 -0.74 12.34 6.53
N VAL A 175 0.51 12.02 6.24
CA VAL A 175 1.19 10.83 6.77
C VAL A 175 2.37 11.32 7.59
N GLN A 176 2.34 11.11 8.89
CA GLN A 176 3.38 11.67 9.75
C GLN A 176 4.76 11.12 9.45
N SER A 177 4.87 9.84 9.10
CA SER A 177 6.16 9.27 8.74
C SER A 177 6.04 8.01 7.89
N VAL A 178 6.84 7.96 6.83
CA VAL A 178 7.14 6.73 6.09
C VAL A 178 8.51 6.23 6.56
N PHE A 179 8.58 4.99 7.03
CA PHE A 179 9.82 4.39 7.48
C PHE A 179 10.34 3.44 6.40
N PRO A 180 11.58 3.61 5.91
CA PRO A 180 12.17 2.64 5.00
C PRO A 180 12.43 1.32 5.78
N PRO A 181 12.20 0.14 5.15
CA PRO A 181 12.43 -1.15 5.83
C PRO A 181 13.93 -1.43 6.07
N LYS A 182 14.81 -0.73 5.39
CA LYS A 182 16.27 -0.85 5.53
C LYS A 182 16.90 0.49 5.87
N PRO A 183 17.94 0.53 6.73
CA PRO A 183 18.45 -0.62 7.51
C PRO A 183 17.45 -1.07 8.60
N ALA A 184 17.33 -2.39 8.78
CA ALA A 184 16.30 -2.98 9.64
C ALA A 184 16.30 -2.45 11.08
N MET A 185 17.48 -2.24 11.67
CA MET A 185 17.62 -1.72 13.03
C MET A 185 17.06 -0.28 13.18
N ALA A 186 17.29 0.57 12.17
CA ALA A 186 16.77 1.95 12.20
C ALA A 186 15.23 1.94 12.07
N SER A 187 14.68 1.08 11.23
CA SER A 187 13.23 0.89 11.08
C SER A 187 12.60 0.42 12.39
N VAL A 188 13.19 -0.61 13.05
CA VAL A 188 12.72 -1.11 14.34
C VAL A 188 12.76 0.00 15.42
N LYS A 189 13.86 0.76 15.50
CA LYS A 189 13.97 1.89 16.46
C LYS A 189 12.88 2.94 16.23
N LYS A 190 12.63 3.33 14.97
CA LYS A 190 11.57 4.27 14.62
C LYS A 190 10.18 3.72 14.98
N SER A 191 9.92 2.44 14.70
CA SER A 191 8.66 1.76 15.05
C SER A 191 8.42 1.77 16.57
N ILE A 192 9.42 1.43 17.37
CA ILE A 192 9.31 1.47 18.84
C ILE A 192 9.03 2.89 19.32
N ASN A 193 9.72 3.89 18.78
CA ASN A 193 9.51 5.28 19.16
C ASN A 193 8.11 5.79 18.79
N CYS A 194 7.59 5.38 17.63
CA CYS A 194 6.23 5.66 17.19
C CYS A 194 5.21 5.12 18.23
N LEU A 195 5.32 3.84 18.59
CA LEU A 195 4.43 3.23 19.58
C LEU A 195 4.55 3.87 20.98
N ARG A 196 5.76 4.26 21.40
CA ARG A 196 5.97 4.98 22.67
C ARG A 196 5.32 6.36 22.71
N ARG A 197 5.12 6.99 21.57
CA ARG A 197 4.39 8.26 21.43
C ARG A 197 2.89 8.07 21.29
N ASN A 198 2.40 6.85 21.50
CA ASN A 198 0.99 6.48 21.34
C ASN A 198 0.46 6.74 19.92
N GLU A 199 1.28 6.41 18.91
CA GLU A 199 0.94 6.57 17.49
C GLU A 199 0.58 5.22 16.85
N ILE A 200 0.01 5.28 15.63
CA ILE A 200 -0.33 4.10 14.84
C ILE A 200 0.86 3.70 13.99
N LEU A 201 1.29 2.44 14.12
CA LEU A 201 2.25 1.80 13.23
C LEU A 201 1.51 0.83 12.29
N TYR A 202 1.37 1.20 11.02
CA TYR A 202 0.73 0.37 10.01
C TYR A 202 1.74 -0.55 9.33
N LEU A 203 1.46 -1.85 9.37
CA LEU A 203 2.29 -2.90 8.78
C LEU A 203 1.50 -3.64 7.71
N ILE A 204 2.07 -3.71 6.50
CA ILE A 204 1.53 -4.52 5.41
C ILE A 204 2.29 -5.84 5.44
N ALA A 205 1.62 -6.95 5.78
CA ALA A 205 2.27 -8.22 6.13
C ALA A 205 1.80 -9.43 5.32
N ASP A 206 1.13 -9.21 4.20
CA ASP A 206 0.54 -10.24 3.34
C ASP A 206 1.45 -10.68 2.18
N GLU A 207 2.66 -10.16 2.08
CA GLU A 207 3.62 -10.61 1.07
C GLU A 207 4.40 -11.84 1.52
N GLN A 208 4.63 -12.75 0.57
CA GLN A 208 5.46 -13.92 0.78
C GLN A 208 6.93 -13.52 1.00
N GLN A 209 7.53 -14.06 2.07
CA GLN A 209 8.95 -13.91 2.36
C GLN A 209 9.65 -15.26 2.36
N ILE A 210 10.32 -15.62 1.26
CA ILE A 210 11.00 -16.92 1.10
C ILE A 210 12.23 -17.01 2.01
N LEU A 211 13.05 -15.95 2.07
CA LEU A 211 14.27 -15.93 2.88
C LEU A 211 13.96 -15.49 4.31
N GLY A 212 14.12 -16.42 5.26
CA GLY A 212 13.87 -16.15 6.68
C GLY A 212 12.40 -16.05 7.05
N GLY A 213 11.49 -16.43 6.15
CA GLY A 213 10.06 -16.50 6.43
C GLY A 213 9.69 -17.70 7.32
N LEU A 214 8.61 -17.56 8.07
CA LEU A 214 8.01 -18.66 8.84
C LEU A 214 7.04 -19.45 7.95
N PRO A 215 7.09 -20.78 7.93
CA PRO A 215 6.12 -21.59 7.23
C PRO A 215 4.77 -21.53 7.94
N VAL A 216 3.73 -21.17 7.20
CA VAL A 216 2.34 -21.13 7.68
C VAL A 216 1.41 -21.85 6.71
N PRO A 217 0.35 -22.50 7.15
CA PRO A 217 -0.66 -23.05 6.26
C PRO A 217 -1.46 -21.90 5.61
N PHE A 218 -1.56 -21.92 4.27
CA PHE A 218 -2.32 -20.96 3.51
C PHE A 218 -3.01 -21.67 2.35
N PHE A 219 -4.32 -21.68 2.30
CA PHE A 219 -5.13 -22.49 1.37
C PHE A 219 -4.69 -23.96 1.29
N GLY A 220 -4.50 -24.60 2.47
CA GLY A 220 -4.09 -26.00 2.57
C GLY A 220 -2.66 -26.31 2.12
N LYS A 221 -1.85 -25.31 1.77
CA LYS A 221 -0.45 -25.44 1.34
C LYS A 221 0.46 -24.59 2.22
N THR A 222 1.76 -24.93 2.26
CA THR A 222 2.73 -24.14 3.00
C THR A 222 3.09 -22.87 2.25
N ALA A 223 2.86 -21.72 2.89
CA ALA A 223 3.37 -20.43 2.45
C ALA A 223 4.38 -19.89 3.47
N TYR A 224 5.33 -19.09 3.01
CA TYR A 224 6.32 -18.46 3.88
C TYR A 224 5.92 -17.00 4.10
N THR A 225 5.63 -16.61 5.32
CA THR A 225 5.29 -15.23 5.69
C THR A 225 6.43 -14.56 6.44
N ALA A 226 6.48 -13.25 6.43
CA ALA A 226 7.47 -12.52 7.21
C ALA A 226 7.36 -12.93 8.69
N PRO A 227 8.47 -13.28 9.35
CA PRO A 227 8.45 -13.53 10.77
C PRO A 227 7.93 -12.26 11.44
N ASP A 228 6.85 -12.41 12.22
CA ASP A 228 6.39 -11.32 13.06
C ASP A 228 7.58 -10.86 13.91
N ARG A 229 7.95 -9.61 13.77
CA ARG A 229 9.02 -9.02 14.59
C ARG A 229 8.56 -8.86 16.06
N ARG A 230 7.55 -9.60 16.48
CA ARG A 230 7.12 -9.74 17.87
C ARG A 230 8.29 -10.05 18.80
N SER A 231 9.24 -10.87 18.40
CA SER A 231 10.39 -11.20 19.24
C SER A 231 11.22 -9.97 19.65
N SER A 232 11.21 -8.92 18.85
CA SER A 232 11.85 -7.62 19.20
C SER A 232 10.89 -6.61 19.83
N LEU A 233 9.58 -6.77 19.64
CA LEU A 233 8.54 -5.87 20.16
C LEU A 233 7.77 -6.46 21.35
N SER A 234 7.73 -7.81 21.50
CA SER A 234 6.87 -8.54 22.44
C SER A 234 7.31 -8.54 23.90
N ARG A 235 8.42 -7.92 24.23
CA ARG A 235 8.75 -7.70 25.67
C ARG A 235 7.81 -6.69 26.35
N ARG A 236 6.87 -6.10 25.62
CA ARG A 236 5.74 -5.32 26.16
C ARG A 236 4.51 -5.70 25.38
N ALA A 237 3.53 -6.30 26.04
CA ALA A 237 2.24 -6.67 25.44
C ALA A 237 1.55 -5.43 24.85
N LEU A 238 1.60 -5.29 23.54
CA LEU A 238 0.90 -4.23 22.80
C LEU A 238 -0.44 -4.78 22.30
N PRO A 239 -1.55 -4.04 22.40
CA PRO A 239 -2.82 -4.48 21.88
C PRO A 239 -2.77 -4.58 20.35
N PHE A 240 -3.36 -5.68 19.84
CA PHE A 240 -3.50 -5.94 18.41
C PHE A 240 -4.88 -5.48 17.96
N CYS A 241 -4.94 -4.65 16.93
CA CYS A 241 -6.19 -4.23 16.31
C CYS A 241 -6.21 -4.73 14.86
N PRO A 242 -7.07 -5.68 14.48
CA PRO A 242 -7.25 -6.09 13.10
C PRO A 242 -8.02 -4.99 12.35
N CYS A 243 -7.42 -4.43 11.30
CA CYS A 243 -8.11 -3.54 10.39
C CYS A 243 -8.75 -4.38 9.27
N SER A 244 -10.08 -4.46 9.24
CA SER A 244 -10.80 -4.95 8.08
C SER A 244 -10.97 -3.82 7.07
N SER A 245 -10.53 -4.07 5.85
CA SER A 245 -10.77 -3.18 4.69
C SER A 245 -12.16 -3.37 4.13
#